data_9e58c7f606314fb327fcf5b07c299f63
#
_entry.id   9e58c7f606314fb327fcf5b07c299f63
#
_cell.length_a   1.000
_cell.length_b   1.000
_cell.length_c   1.000
_cell.angle_alpha   90.00
_cell.angle_beta   90.00
_cell.angle_gamma   90.00
#
_symmetry.space_group_name_H-M   'P 1'
#
loop_
_entity.id
_entity.type
_entity.pdbx_description
1 polymer ?
#
loop_
_entity_poly.entity_id
_entity_poly.type
_entity_poly.pdbx_seq_one_letter_code
_entity_poly.pdbx_strand_id
1 'polypeptide(L)'
;YPPMTQDEIDHSFDLPYTRLPHPKYKGKTIPAFEMIKFSVNIHRGCFGGCAFCTISAHQGKFIASRSKESILKEVKEITRMPDFKGYLSDLGGPSANMYRMKGKNPDICSQCKKPSCISPVVCKNLNADHTPLLDIYKEVDRMPEIKRSFIGSGVRYDLLLHRYTDDNLNKAAHTYMEELIAHHVSGRLKVAPEHTSDQVLQIMRKPSFSQFYDFKKTFDKINKELNMRQQIIPYFISSHPGCTEEDMA
;
A
#
# COMPACT_ATOMS: atom_id res chain seq x y z
N TYR A 1 0.14 20.58 -11.27
CA TYR A 1 0.08 19.76 -12.48
C TYR A 1 -0.99 18.69 -12.30
N PRO A 2 -1.71 18.29 -13.37
CA PRO A 2 -2.64 17.18 -13.32
C PRO A 2 -1.90 15.86 -13.00
N PRO A 3 -2.58 14.85 -12.42
CA PRO A 3 -1.98 13.53 -12.26
C PRO A 3 -1.65 12.93 -13.62
N MET A 4 -0.61 12.09 -13.67
CA MET A 4 -0.25 11.36 -14.89
C MET A 4 -1.40 10.48 -15.35
N THR A 5 -1.60 10.42 -16.66
CA THR A 5 -2.47 9.43 -17.28
C THR A 5 -1.86 8.03 -17.13
N GLN A 6 -2.66 6.98 -17.39
CA GLN A 6 -2.15 5.61 -17.36
C GLN A 6 -1.02 5.41 -18.38
N ASP A 7 -1.16 5.95 -19.60
CA ASP A 7 -0.16 5.80 -20.65
C ASP A 7 1.15 6.50 -20.29
N GLU A 8 1.08 7.69 -19.66
CA GLU A 8 2.28 8.41 -19.21
C GLU A 8 3.02 7.68 -18.08
N ILE A 9 2.28 7.12 -17.11
CA ILE A 9 2.92 6.37 -16.02
C ILE A 9 3.48 5.05 -16.56
N ASP A 10 2.77 4.33 -17.43
CA ASP A 10 3.24 3.10 -18.03
C ASP A 10 4.51 3.36 -18.86
N HIS A 11 4.51 4.40 -19.70
CA HIS A 11 5.69 4.79 -20.45
C HIS A 11 6.90 5.05 -19.54
N SER A 12 6.70 5.74 -18.42
CA SER A 12 7.76 6.04 -17.47
C SER A 12 8.35 4.78 -16.81
N PHE A 13 7.53 3.78 -16.52
CA PHE A 13 7.98 2.53 -15.91
C PHE A 13 8.51 1.52 -16.93
N ASP A 14 8.09 1.61 -18.17
CA ASP A 14 8.48 0.72 -19.27
C ASP A 14 9.81 1.11 -19.95
N LEU A 15 10.44 2.20 -19.50
CA LEU A 15 11.79 2.58 -19.95
C LEU A 15 12.79 1.46 -19.58
N PRO A 16 13.86 1.29 -20.38
CA PRO A 16 14.82 0.18 -20.23
C PRO A 16 15.76 0.39 -19.05
N TYR A 17 15.21 0.37 -17.82
CA TYR A 17 15.99 0.45 -16.60
C TYR A 17 16.80 -0.82 -16.41
N THR A 18 18.08 -0.69 -16.05
CA THR A 18 18.94 -1.83 -15.76
C THR A 18 18.58 -2.56 -14.49
N ARG A 19 17.87 -1.92 -13.54
CA ARG A 19 17.58 -2.39 -12.20
C ARG A 19 18.82 -2.84 -11.39
N LEU A 20 19.98 -2.31 -11.74
CA LEU A 20 21.26 -2.62 -11.10
C LEU A 20 21.80 -1.38 -10.39
N PRO A 21 22.64 -1.58 -9.34
CA PRO A 21 23.37 -0.48 -8.74
C PRO A 21 24.26 0.23 -9.73
N HIS A 22 24.48 1.52 -9.50
CA HIS A 22 25.43 2.29 -10.34
C HIS A 22 26.85 1.64 -10.29
N PRO A 23 27.59 1.55 -11.41
CA PRO A 23 28.89 0.86 -11.49
C PRO A 23 29.94 1.27 -10.44
N LYS A 24 29.85 2.52 -9.90
CA LYS A 24 30.76 2.99 -8.82
C LYS A 24 30.65 2.15 -7.52
N TYR A 25 29.56 1.38 -7.36
CA TYR A 25 29.34 0.51 -6.19
C TYR A 25 29.75 -0.94 -6.47
N LYS A 26 30.44 -1.24 -7.58
CA LYS A 26 30.92 -2.59 -7.89
C LYS A 26 31.72 -3.17 -6.71
N GLY A 27 31.35 -4.37 -6.27
CA GLY A 27 31.97 -5.04 -5.13
C GLY A 27 31.52 -4.53 -3.75
N LYS A 28 30.55 -3.63 -3.67
CA LYS A 28 29.96 -3.14 -2.41
C LYS A 28 28.51 -3.57 -2.30
N THR A 29 28.11 -4.07 -1.14
CA THR A 29 26.70 -4.34 -0.83
C THR A 29 26.00 -3.05 -0.46
N ILE A 30 24.86 -2.78 -1.09
CA ILE A 30 23.97 -1.65 -0.77
C ILE A 30 22.74 -2.23 -0.09
N PRO A 31 22.60 -2.13 1.26
CA PRO A 31 21.51 -2.77 2.00
C PRO A 31 20.11 -2.37 1.47
N ALA A 32 19.90 -1.10 1.16
CA ALA A 32 18.64 -0.61 0.62
C ALA A 32 18.30 -1.25 -0.74
N PHE A 33 19.29 -1.43 -1.61
CA PHE A 33 19.09 -2.11 -2.89
C PHE A 33 18.69 -3.57 -2.69
N GLU A 34 19.37 -4.30 -1.81
CA GLU A 34 19.06 -5.69 -1.51
C GLU A 34 17.61 -5.88 -1.02
N MET A 35 17.10 -4.90 -0.26
CA MET A 35 15.72 -4.93 0.24
C MET A 35 14.67 -4.74 -0.85
N ILE A 36 14.95 -3.92 -1.88
CA ILE A 36 13.94 -3.45 -2.84
C ILE A 36 14.16 -3.96 -4.27
N LYS A 37 15.26 -4.63 -4.59
CA LYS A 37 15.61 -5.02 -5.96
C LYS A 37 14.54 -5.86 -6.67
N PHE A 38 13.75 -6.59 -5.92
CA PHE A 38 12.64 -7.42 -6.41
C PHE A 38 11.27 -6.84 -6.02
N SER A 39 11.15 -5.53 -5.88
CA SER A 39 9.89 -4.84 -5.66
C SER A 39 9.35 -4.25 -6.96
N VAL A 40 8.02 -4.17 -7.05
CA VAL A 40 7.29 -3.56 -8.15
C VAL A 40 6.37 -2.49 -7.61
N ASN A 41 6.53 -1.26 -8.09
CA ASN A 41 5.63 -0.17 -7.75
C ASN A 41 4.48 -0.12 -8.76
N ILE A 42 3.25 -0.31 -8.28
CA ILE A 42 2.07 -0.45 -9.14
C ILE A 42 1.28 0.85 -9.33
N HIS A 43 1.51 1.86 -8.49
CA HIS A 43 0.89 3.18 -8.61
C HIS A 43 1.72 4.26 -7.91
N ARG A 44 1.42 5.51 -8.22
CA ARG A 44 1.90 6.72 -7.56
C ARG A 44 0.74 7.45 -6.90
N GLY A 45 1.05 8.31 -5.93
CA GLY A 45 0.07 9.10 -5.20
C GLY A 45 -0.47 8.39 -3.95
N CYS A 46 -1.03 9.19 -3.03
CA CYS A 46 -1.66 8.70 -1.82
C CYS A 46 -2.70 9.71 -1.32
N PHE A 47 -3.95 9.30 -1.24
CA PHE A 47 -5.04 10.15 -0.74
C PHE A 47 -5.20 10.11 0.80
N GLY A 48 -4.26 9.48 1.50
CA GLY A 48 -4.24 9.43 2.96
C GLY A 48 -4.10 10.81 3.60
N GLY A 49 -3.23 11.66 3.05
CA GLY A 49 -3.07 13.05 3.48
C GLY A 49 -2.61 13.21 4.93
N CYS A 50 -1.86 12.23 5.47
CA CYS A 50 -1.32 12.30 6.83
C CYS A 50 -0.45 13.53 6.99
N ALA A 51 -0.57 14.24 8.13
CA ALA A 51 0.02 15.56 8.32
C ALA A 51 1.57 15.58 8.31
N PHE A 52 2.18 14.47 8.70
CA PHE A 52 3.63 14.28 8.75
C PHE A 52 4.23 13.74 7.44
N CYS A 53 3.39 13.30 6.49
CA CYS A 53 3.85 12.55 5.32
C CYS A 53 3.89 13.45 4.07
N THR A 54 5.02 13.45 3.36
CA THR A 54 5.21 14.25 2.15
C THR A 54 4.76 13.55 0.87
N ILE A 55 4.33 12.30 0.91
CA ILE A 55 3.97 11.52 -0.29
C ILE A 55 2.84 12.20 -1.07
N SER A 56 1.77 12.63 -0.41
CA SER A 56 0.67 13.31 -1.10
C SER A 56 1.04 14.69 -1.66
N ALA A 57 2.06 15.34 -1.08
CA ALA A 57 2.61 16.59 -1.62
C ALA A 57 3.57 16.32 -2.81
N HIS A 58 4.41 15.29 -2.71
CA HIS A 58 5.42 14.95 -3.71
C HIS A 58 4.87 14.17 -4.91
N GLN A 59 4.02 13.17 -4.67
CA GLN A 59 3.45 12.31 -5.72
C GLN A 59 2.01 12.68 -6.08
N GLY A 60 1.39 13.56 -5.33
CA GLY A 60 0.00 13.95 -5.48
C GLY A 60 -0.97 13.13 -4.63
N LYS A 61 -2.15 13.70 -4.45
CA LYS A 61 -3.27 13.08 -3.72
C LYS A 61 -4.00 12.03 -4.59
N PHE A 62 -4.05 12.25 -5.89
CA PHE A 62 -4.74 11.34 -6.81
C PHE A 62 -3.85 10.16 -7.17
N ILE A 63 -4.47 8.99 -7.27
CA ILE A 63 -3.75 7.77 -7.62
C ILE A 63 -3.58 7.70 -9.12
N ALA A 64 -2.33 7.70 -9.59
CA ALA A 64 -1.95 7.35 -10.95
C ALA A 64 -1.50 5.88 -10.95
N SER A 65 -2.31 5.01 -11.53
CA SER A 65 -2.08 3.55 -11.52
C SER A 65 -1.55 3.08 -12.86
N ARG A 66 -0.57 2.20 -12.82
CA ARG A 66 -0.07 1.49 -14.00
C ARG A 66 -1.12 0.52 -14.54
N SER A 67 -1.02 0.19 -15.82
CA SER A 67 -1.78 -0.92 -16.40
C SER A 67 -1.30 -2.26 -15.83
N LYS A 68 -2.14 -3.27 -15.91
CA LYS A 68 -1.78 -4.63 -15.56
C LYS A 68 -0.64 -5.14 -16.45
N GLU A 69 -0.68 -4.82 -17.72
CA GLU A 69 0.30 -5.19 -18.74
C GLU A 69 1.70 -4.65 -18.40
N SER A 70 1.81 -3.38 -18.03
CA SER A 70 3.07 -2.76 -17.61
C SER A 70 3.61 -3.40 -16.33
N ILE A 71 2.76 -3.70 -15.35
CA ILE A 71 3.15 -4.38 -14.11
C ILE A 71 3.68 -5.79 -14.39
N LEU A 72 2.95 -6.59 -15.17
CA LEU A 72 3.33 -7.97 -15.50
C LEU A 72 4.61 -8.01 -16.35
N LYS A 73 4.81 -7.03 -17.24
CA LYS A 73 6.05 -6.87 -18.00
C LYS A 73 7.25 -6.67 -17.05
N GLU A 74 7.15 -5.77 -16.07
CA GLU A 74 8.22 -5.55 -15.10
C GLU A 74 8.46 -6.78 -14.22
N VAL A 75 7.42 -7.48 -13.76
CA VAL A 75 7.56 -8.74 -13.03
C VAL A 75 8.36 -9.73 -13.87
N LYS A 76 8.05 -9.87 -15.15
CA LYS A 76 8.77 -10.76 -16.06
C LYS A 76 10.23 -10.38 -16.26
N GLU A 77 10.57 -9.09 -16.26
CA GLU A 77 11.96 -8.65 -16.28
C GLU A 77 12.69 -9.02 -14.96
N ILE A 78 12.01 -8.88 -13.81
CA ILE A 78 12.57 -9.28 -12.52
C ILE A 78 12.87 -10.78 -12.49
N THR A 79 12.00 -11.64 -13.06
CA THR A 79 12.23 -13.09 -13.06
C THR A 79 13.50 -13.50 -13.81
N ARG A 80 14.02 -12.65 -14.70
CA ARG A 80 15.26 -12.86 -15.45
C ARG A 80 16.52 -12.38 -14.72
N MET A 81 16.37 -11.71 -13.58
CA MET A 81 17.52 -11.22 -12.82
C MET A 81 18.31 -12.40 -12.21
N PRO A 82 19.66 -12.36 -12.22
CA PRO A 82 20.50 -13.51 -11.84
C PRO A 82 20.22 -14.06 -10.43
N ASP A 83 19.89 -13.17 -9.49
CA ASP A 83 19.70 -13.55 -8.08
C ASP A 83 18.23 -13.82 -7.72
N PHE A 84 17.32 -13.79 -8.70
CA PHE A 84 15.90 -14.01 -8.44
C PHE A 84 15.64 -15.47 -8.08
N LYS A 85 14.93 -15.71 -6.97
CA LYS A 85 14.63 -17.05 -6.45
C LYS A 85 13.13 -17.36 -6.41
N GLY A 86 12.32 -16.56 -7.12
CA GLY A 86 10.87 -16.71 -7.17
C GLY A 86 10.09 -15.88 -6.15
N TYR A 87 10.74 -14.93 -5.48
CA TYR A 87 10.10 -14.12 -4.43
C TYR A 87 10.13 -12.63 -4.78
N LEU A 88 8.96 -12.02 -4.96
CA LEU A 88 8.83 -10.57 -5.00
C LEU A 88 8.79 -10.04 -3.57
N SER A 89 9.60 -9.03 -3.27
CA SER A 89 9.69 -8.44 -1.92
C SER A 89 8.55 -7.46 -1.62
N ASP A 90 8.02 -6.83 -2.66
CA ASP A 90 6.85 -5.95 -2.58
C ASP A 90 6.17 -5.83 -3.95
N LEU A 91 4.86 -5.99 -3.98
CA LEU A 91 4.00 -5.71 -5.11
C LEU A 91 2.97 -4.66 -4.65
N GLY A 92 3.40 -3.41 -4.55
CA GLY A 92 2.64 -2.38 -3.87
C GLY A 92 2.92 -0.97 -4.38
N GLY A 93 2.74 0.01 -3.51
CA GLY A 93 2.91 1.42 -3.81
C GLY A 93 3.06 2.26 -2.55
N PRO A 94 2.90 3.58 -2.62
CA PRO A 94 2.99 4.46 -1.45
C PRO A 94 2.05 4.06 -0.31
N SER A 95 0.96 3.38 -0.64
CA SER A 95 0.10 2.62 0.27
C SER A 95 -0.32 1.35 -0.47
N ALA A 96 -0.14 0.18 0.14
CA ALA A 96 -0.32 -1.11 -0.54
C ALA A 96 -1.68 -1.26 -1.23
N ASN A 97 -2.75 -0.78 -0.58
CA ASN A 97 -4.12 -1.03 -1.02
C ASN A 97 -4.85 0.21 -1.58
N MET A 98 -4.17 1.00 -2.43
CA MET A 98 -4.80 2.15 -3.11
C MET A 98 -4.82 2.02 -4.64
N TYR A 99 -4.36 0.91 -5.19
CA TYR A 99 -4.30 0.70 -6.63
C TYR A 99 -5.68 0.87 -7.29
N ARG A 100 -5.74 1.70 -8.33
CA ARG A 100 -6.95 2.07 -9.10
C ARG A 100 -8.10 2.71 -8.32
N MET A 101 -7.87 3.06 -7.05
CA MET A 101 -8.88 3.79 -6.29
C MET A 101 -8.95 5.25 -6.74
N LYS A 102 -10.17 5.74 -6.95
CA LYS A 102 -10.44 7.10 -7.45
C LYS A 102 -11.81 7.61 -7.01
N GLY A 103 -12.08 8.88 -7.24
CA GLY A 103 -13.43 9.43 -7.06
C GLY A 103 -14.42 8.84 -8.07
N LYS A 104 -15.64 8.55 -7.62
CA LYS A 104 -16.75 8.11 -8.48
C LYS A 104 -17.15 9.20 -9.48
N ASN A 105 -17.16 10.46 -9.03
CA ASN A 105 -17.39 11.64 -9.85
C ASN A 105 -16.10 12.50 -9.86
N PRO A 106 -15.42 12.59 -11.02
CA PRO A 106 -14.18 13.37 -11.18
C PRO A 106 -14.38 14.88 -10.98
N ASP A 107 -15.54 15.44 -11.33
CA ASP A 107 -15.81 16.87 -11.22
C ASP A 107 -15.82 17.32 -9.75
N ILE A 108 -16.34 16.49 -8.85
CA ILE A 108 -16.27 16.73 -7.41
C ILE A 108 -14.79 16.72 -6.95
N CYS A 109 -13.99 15.81 -7.48
CA CYS A 109 -12.59 15.68 -7.12
C CYS A 109 -11.75 16.87 -7.63
N SER A 110 -12.00 17.37 -8.83
CA SER A 110 -11.26 18.48 -9.44
C SER A 110 -11.36 19.77 -8.62
N GLN A 111 -12.49 19.99 -7.94
CA GLN A 111 -12.74 21.16 -7.09
C GLN A 111 -12.40 20.91 -5.60
N CYS A 112 -12.03 19.67 -5.24
CA CYS A 112 -11.84 19.29 -3.85
C CYS A 112 -10.51 19.80 -3.27
N LYS A 113 -10.59 20.65 -2.26
CA LYS A 113 -9.44 21.21 -1.53
C LYS A 113 -9.06 20.42 -0.26
N LYS A 114 -9.80 19.34 0.09
CA LYS A 114 -9.51 18.54 1.28
C LYS A 114 -8.16 17.82 1.14
N PRO A 115 -7.30 17.81 2.15
CA PRO A 115 -6.00 17.15 2.08
C PRO A 115 -6.10 15.61 2.05
N SER A 116 -7.20 15.05 2.60
CA SER A 116 -7.41 13.61 2.72
C SER A 116 -8.76 13.19 2.15
N CYS A 117 -8.82 11.99 1.56
CA CYS A 117 -10.09 11.34 1.17
C CYS A 117 -10.60 10.35 2.24
N ILE A 118 -9.85 10.15 3.32
CA ILE A 118 -10.17 9.15 4.34
C ILE A 118 -10.15 9.68 5.77
N SER A 119 -9.66 10.89 5.99
CA SER A 119 -9.66 11.55 7.31
C SER A 119 -10.44 12.87 7.25
N PRO A 120 -11.26 13.22 8.27
CA PRO A 120 -11.60 12.41 9.45
C PRO A 120 -12.56 11.26 9.16
N VAL A 121 -13.21 11.26 7.99
CA VAL A 121 -14.12 10.20 7.52
C VAL A 121 -13.85 9.88 6.07
N VAL A 122 -14.13 8.63 5.67
CA VAL A 122 -13.99 8.20 4.29
C VAL A 122 -14.94 8.99 3.39
N CYS A 123 -14.40 9.55 2.32
CA CYS A 123 -15.15 10.37 1.37
C CYS A 123 -16.22 9.53 0.65
N LYS A 124 -17.48 9.98 0.67
CA LYS A 124 -18.59 9.30 -0.01
C LYS A 124 -18.39 9.17 -1.53
N ASN A 125 -17.58 10.07 -2.12
CA ASN A 125 -17.21 10.03 -3.53
C ASN A 125 -16.04 9.08 -3.83
N LEU A 126 -15.39 8.48 -2.82
CA LEU A 126 -14.30 7.54 -3.04
C LEU A 126 -14.86 6.18 -3.48
N ASN A 127 -14.36 5.67 -4.60
CA ASN A 127 -14.46 4.26 -4.97
C ASN A 127 -13.22 3.53 -4.44
N ALA A 128 -13.40 2.75 -3.36
CA ALA A 128 -12.34 2.00 -2.70
C ALA A 128 -12.42 0.50 -3.06
N ASP A 129 -12.62 0.20 -4.34
CA ASP A 129 -12.71 -1.17 -4.83
C ASP A 129 -11.32 -1.82 -4.85
N HIS A 130 -11.17 -2.94 -4.11
CA HIS A 130 -9.93 -3.73 -4.06
C HIS A 130 -9.86 -4.81 -5.16
N THR A 131 -10.92 -5.03 -5.93
CA THR A 131 -10.97 -6.07 -6.97
C THR A 131 -9.84 -5.94 -8.00
N PRO A 132 -9.52 -4.74 -8.54
CA PRO A 132 -8.43 -4.61 -9.51
C PRO A 132 -7.05 -5.01 -8.94
N LEU A 133 -6.84 -4.80 -7.64
CA LEU A 133 -5.59 -5.18 -6.96
C LEU A 133 -5.51 -6.69 -6.76
N LEU A 134 -6.62 -7.32 -6.37
CA LEU A 134 -6.73 -8.78 -6.28
C LEU A 134 -6.46 -9.46 -7.62
N ASP A 135 -6.90 -8.88 -8.73
CA ASP A 135 -6.64 -9.40 -10.06
C ASP A 135 -5.14 -9.38 -10.39
N ILE A 136 -4.42 -8.30 -10.03
CA ILE A 136 -2.96 -8.23 -10.18
C ILE A 136 -2.27 -9.35 -9.39
N TYR A 137 -2.64 -9.54 -8.13
CA TYR A 137 -2.03 -10.57 -7.29
C TYR A 137 -2.22 -11.97 -7.89
N LYS A 138 -3.44 -12.29 -8.28
CA LYS A 138 -3.76 -13.59 -8.90
C LYS A 138 -2.99 -13.83 -10.21
N GLU A 139 -2.86 -12.81 -11.05
CA GLU A 139 -2.11 -12.93 -12.30
C GLU A 139 -0.61 -13.12 -12.06
N VAL A 140 -0.03 -12.39 -11.12
CA VAL A 140 1.38 -12.53 -10.74
C VAL A 140 1.65 -13.90 -10.13
N ASP A 141 0.80 -14.36 -9.22
CA ASP A 141 1.00 -15.66 -8.55
C ASP A 141 0.77 -16.87 -9.48
N ARG A 142 0.11 -16.68 -10.65
CA ARG A 142 0.00 -17.71 -11.69
C ARG A 142 1.25 -17.83 -12.57
N MET A 143 2.18 -16.87 -12.50
CA MET A 143 3.41 -16.95 -13.27
C MET A 143 4.30 -18.09 -12.76
N PRO A 144 4.78 -19.00 -13.60
CA PRO A 144 5.50 -20.21 -13.16
C PRO A 144 6.82 -19.89 -12.46
N GLU A 145 7.41 -18.73 -12.73
CA GLU A 145 8.65 -18.27 -12.11
C GLU A 145 8.42 -17.66 -10.71
N ILE A 146 7.17 -17.36 -10.34
CA ILE A 146 6.82 -16.74 -9.06
C ILE A 146 6.39 -17.82 -8.07
N LYS A 147 7.11 -17.93 -6.98
CA LYS A 147 6.74 -18.80 -5.84
C LYS A 147 5.84 -18.06 -4.85
N ARG A 148 6.11 -16.78 -4.65
CA ARG A 148 5.34 -15.89 -3.77
C ARG A 148 5.56 -14.42 -4.14
N SER A 149 4.49 -13.64 -4.11
CA SER A 149 4.56 -12.19 -4.14
C SER A 149 4.22 -11.64 -2.76
N PHE A 150 5.15 -10.93 -2.12
CA PHE A 150 4.93 -10.33 -0.82
C PHE A 150 4.49 -8.88 -0.95
N ILE A 151 3.83 -8.39 0.11
CA ILE A 151 3.46 -6.98 0.29
C ILE A 151 4.29 -6.43 1.44
N GLY A 152 5.28 -5.61 1.10
CA GLY A 152 6.15 -4.91 2.06
C GLY A 152 5.69 -3.49 2.37
N SER A 153 4.86 -2.92 1.51
CA SER A 153 4.26 -1.60 1.66
C SER A 153 3.21 -1.56 2.76
N GLY A 154 3.03 -0.39 3.39
CA GLY A 154 2.05 -0.21 4.46
C GLY A 154 0.60 -0.30 3.98
N VAL A 155 -0.21 -1.05 4.70
CA VAL A 155 -1.63 -1.25 4.41
C VAL A 155 -2.48 -0.22 5.15
N ARG A 156 -3.44 0.38 4.47
CA ARG A 156 -4.47 1.25 5.05
C ARG A 156 -5.62 0.40 5.56
N TYR A 157 -5.52 -0.05 6.80
CA TYR A 157 -6.52 -0.88 7.45
C TYR A 157 -7.85 -0.15 7.68
N ASP A 158 -7.83 1.17 7.77
CA ASP A 158 -9.04 1.99 7.86
C ASP A 158 -9.94 1.88 6.61
N LEU A 159 -9.37 1.69 5.42
CA LEU A 159 -10.14 1.37 4.22
C LEU A 159 -10.76 -0.03 4.26
N LEU A 160 -10.09 -0.98 4.89
CA LEU A 160 -10.55 -2.37 5.00
C LEU A 160 -11.66 -2.54 6.04
N LEU A 161 -11.60 -1.74 7.11
CA LEU A 161 -12.58 -1.78 8.21
C LEU A 161 -13.79 -0.88 7.96
N HIS A 162 -13.70 0.06 6.99
CA HIS A 162 -14.79 0.97 6.68
C HIS A 162 -16.01 0.20 6.16
N ARG A 163 -17.18 0.56 6.68
CA ARG A 163 -18.47 0.02 6.21
C ARG A 163 -19.00 0.89 5.08
N TYR A 164 -18.86 0.40 3.86
CA TYR A 164 -19.39 1.03 2.66
C TYR A 164 -20.89 0.73 2.54
N THR A 165 -21.64 1.65 1.94
CA THR A 165 -23.06 1.42 1.56
C THR A 165 -23.21 0.40 0.44
N ASP A 166 -22.17 0.21 -0.35
CA ASP A 166 -22.11 -0.80 -1.41
C ASP A 166 -21.48 -2.08 -0.86
N ASP A 167 -22.27 -3.14 -0.79
CA ASP A 167 -21.84 -4.44 -0.27
C ASP A 167 -20.73 -5.10 -1.12
N ASN A 168 -20.62 -4.76 -2.39
CA ASN A 168 -19.51 -5.26 -3.22
C ASN A 168 -18.17 -4.71 -2.74
N LEU A 169 -18.11 -3.43 -2.32
CA LEU A 169 -16.90 -2.85 -1.74
C LEU A 169 -16.55 -3.51 -0.39
N ASN A 170 -17.56 -3.82 0.43
CA ASN A 170 -17.35 -4.54 1.70
C ASN A 170 -16.78 -5.95 1.44
N LYS A 171 -17.33 -6.68 0.47
CA LYS A 171 -16.83 -8.00 0.08
C LYS A 171 -15.42 -7.92 -0.48
N ALA A 172 -15.14 -6.96 -1.38
CA ALA A 172 -13.82 -6.78 -1.96
C ALA A 172 -12.77 -6.45 -0.91
N ALA A 173 -13.09 -5.60 0.08
CA ALA A 173 -12.20 -5.28 1.20
C ALA A 173 -11.91 -6.51 2.08
N HIS A 174 -12.93 -7.31 2.37
CA HIS A 174 -12.79 -8.55 3.16
C HIS A 174 -11.95 -9.58 2.41
N THR A 175 -12.26 -9.84 1.14
CA THR A 175 -11.50 -10.77 0.29
C THR A 175 -10.04 -10.33 0.16
N TYR A 176 -9.79 -9.02 0.00
CA TYR A 176 -8.42 -8.50 -0.03
C TYR A 176 -7.67 -8.77 1.27
N MET A 177 -8.32 -8.59 2.43
CA MET A 177 -7.69 -8.83 3.72
C MET A 177 -7.34 -10.31 3.92
N GLU A 178 -8.25 -11.22 3.53
CA GLU A 178 -8.00 -12.68 3.55
C GLU A 178 -6.84 -13.06 2.63
N GLU A 179 -6.87 -12.60 1.38
CA GLU A 179 -5.83 -12.85 0.38
C GLU A 179 -4.46 -12.32 0.84
N LEU A 180 -4.42 -11.08 1.33
CA LEU A 180 -3.19 -10.48 1.87
C LEU A 180 -2.58 -11.35 2.97
N ILE A 181 -3.37 -11.76 3.96
CA ILE A 181 -2.89 -12.52 5.11
C ILE A 181 -2.50 -13.94 4.68
N ALA A 182 -3.31 -14.59 3.85
CA ALA A 182 -3.07 -15.97 3.43
C ALA A 182 -1.82 -16.12 2.54
N HIS A 183 -1.59 -15.16 1.64
CA HIS A 183 -0.65 -15.37 0.54
C HIS A 183 0.50 -14.35 0.47
N HIS A 184 0.32 -13.12 0.97
CA HIS A 184 1.24 -12.02 0.70
C HIS A 184 2.00 -11.49 1.92
N VAL A 185 1.80 -12.07 3.10
CA VAL A 185 2.56 -11.74 4.32
C VAL A 185 3.71 -12.73 4.49
N SER A 186 4.94 -12.21 4.56
CA SER A 186 6.17 -13.01 4.74
C SER A 186 6.44 -13.40 6.21
N GLY A 187 5.38 -13.58 7.01
CA GLY A 187 5.46 -13.83 8.46
C GLY A 187 5.30 -12.58 9.32
N ARG A 188 5.56 -11.38 8.79
CA ARG A 188 5.43 -10.11 9.50
C ARG A 188 4.73 -9.07 8.63
N LEU A 189 3.54 -8.63 9.05
CA LEU A 189 2.81 -7.54 8.40
C LEU A 189 3.14 -6.21 9.08
N LYS A 190 3.68 -5.27 8.31
CA LYS A 190 3.96 -3.92 8.78
C LYS A 190 2.69 -3.08 8.72
N VAL A 191 2.30 -2.50 9.83
CA VAL A 191 1.12 -1.64 9.95
C VAL A 191 1.50 -0.36 10.69
N ALA A 192 0.97 0.75 10.29
CA ALA A 192 1.33 2.05 10.83
C ALA A 192 0.15 2.71 11.58
N PRO A 193 -0.14 2.33 12.83
CA PRO A 193 -1.08 3.10 13.67
C PRO A 193 -0.56 4.50 13.98
N GLU A 194 0.76 4.68 14.03
CA GLU A 194 1.55 5.90 14.25
C GLU A 194 1.57 6.39 15.69
N HIS A 195 0.48 6.32 16.43
CA HIS A 195 0.39 6.75 17.84
C HIS A 195 -0.71 5.97 18.58
N THR A 196 -0.71 6.06 19.92
CA THR A 196 -1.76 5.49 20.79
C THR A 196 -2.80 6.52 21.21
N SER A 197 -2.42 7.79 21.34
CA SER A 197 -3.32 8.89 21.69
C SER A 197 -4.19 9.32 20.50
N ASP A 198 -5.50 9.24 20.64
CA ASP A 198 -6.45 9.65 19.59
C ASP A 198 -6.38 11.17 19.31
N GLN A 199 -6.00 11.98 20.29
CA GLN A 199 -5.79 13.43 20.10
C GLN A 199 -4.63 13.66 19.12
N VAL A 200 -3.51 12.97 19.30
CA VAL A 200 -2.35 13.05 18.41
C VAL A 200 -2.68 12.48 17.04
N LEU A 201 -3.38 11.34 16.99
CA LEU A 201 -3.83 10.71 15.73
C LEU A 201 -4.74 11.62 14.91
N GLN A 202 -5.61 12.40 15.57
CA GLN A 202 -6.46 13.38 14.89
C GLN A 202 -5.64 14.48 14.23
N ILE A 203 -4.60 15.01 14.91
CA ILE A 203 -3.65 15.97 14.33
C ILE A 203 -2.88 15.36 13.17
N MET A 204 -2.46 14.10 13.29
CA MET A 204 -1.79 13.34 12.24
C MET A 204 -2.70 13.00 11.05
N ARG A 205 -4.02 13.19 11.12
CA ARG A 205 -5.04 12.72 10.17
C ARG A 205 -5.00 11.20 10.00
N LYS A 206 -4.85 10.50 11.13
CA LYS A 206 -4.89 9.03 11.20
C LYS A 206 -6.21 8.57 11.84
N PRO A 207 -6.63 7.32 11.60
CA PRO A 207 -7.78 6.76 12.30
C PRO A 207 -7.51 6.59 13.80
N SER A 208 -8.58 6.54 14.62
CA SER A 208 -8.49 6.21 16.04
C SER A 208 -7.71 4.91 16.27
N PHE A 209 -6.97 4.85 17.37
CA PHE A 209 -6.20 3.66 17.75
C PHE A 209 -7.09 2.44 17.97
N SER A 210 -8.36 2.62 18.33
CA SER A 210 -9.33 1.54 18.41
C SER A 210 -9.46 0.74 17.11
N GLN A 211 -9.36 1.39 15.95
CA GLN A 211 -9.38 0.70 14.65
C GLN A 211 -8.18 -0.22 14.44
N PHE A 212 -7.02 0.11 15.02
CA PHE A 212 -5.88 -0.80 14.99
C PHE A 212 -6.17 -2.09 15.78
N TYR A 213 -6.82 -2.00 16.92
CA TYR A 213 -7.25 -3.18 17.66
C TYR A 213 -8.27 -4.02 16.89
N ASP A 214 -9.23 -3.39 16.22
CA ASP A 214 -10.21 -4.11 15.40
C ASP A 214 -9.55 -4.80 14.21
N PHE A 215 -8.59 -4.14 13.58
CA PHE A 215 -7.76 -4.76 12.54
C PHE A 215 -6.96 -5.94 13.09
N LYS A 216 -6.31 -5.77 14.26
CA LYS A 216 -5.54 -6.82 14.90
C LYS A 216 -6.42 -8.04 15.24
N LYS A 217 -7.61 -7.84 15.80
CA LYS A 217 -8.56 -8.93 16.07
C LYS A 217 -8.91 -9.72 14.81
N THR A 218 -9.14 -9.01 13.69
CA THR A 218 -9.46 -9.66 12.41
C THR A 218 -8.25 -10.41 11.86
N PHE A 219 -7.06 -9.81 11.94
CA PHE A 219 -5.80 -10.44 11.56
C PHE A 219 -5.55 -11.72 12.36
N ASP A 220 -5.68 -11.67 13.68
CA ASP A 220 -5.47 -12.82 14.59
C ASP A 220 -6.50 -13.94 14.29
N LYS A 221 -7.76 -13.58 14.01
CA LYS A 221 -8.81 -14.52 13.61
C LYS A 221 -8.45 -15.27 12.35
N ILE A 222 -8.08 -14.55 11.29
CA ILE A 222 -7.70 -15.16 9.99
C ILE A 222 -6.45 -16.05 10.16
N ASN A 223 -5.44 -15.58 10.90
CA ASN A 223 -4.25 -16.40 11.19
C ASN A 223 -4.61 -17.72 11.88
N LYS A 224 -5.54 -17.68 12.84
CA LYS A 224 -6.01 -18.87 13.54
C LYS A 224 -6.76 -19.81 12.59
N GLU A 225 -7.66 -19.28 11.77
CA GLU A 225 -8.45 -20.06 10.79
C GLU A 225 -7.57 -20.75 9.74
N LEU A 226 -6.49 -20.08 9.33
CA LEU A 226 -5.53 -20.60 8.36
C LEU A 226 -4.35 -21.35 9.00
N ASN A 227 -4.37 -21.54 10.31
CA ASN A 227 -3.28 -22.18 11.09
C ASN A 227 -1.90 -21.54 10.82
N MET A 228 -1.86 -20.21 10.73
CA MET A 228 -0.65 -19.42 10.51
C MET A 228 -0.11 -18.83 11.81
N ARG A 229 1.16 -18.42 11.82
CA ARG A 229 1.85 -17.80 12.97
C ARG A 229 2.47 -16.45 12.59
N GLN A 230 1.75 -15.67 11.81
CA GLN A 230 2.21 -14.34 11.40
C GLN A 230 2.05 -13.33 12.52
N GLN A 231 2.84 -12.26 12.47
CA GLN A 231 2.86 -11.18 13.45
C GLN A 231 2.59 -9.83 12.79
N ILE A 232 1.92 -8.93 13.51
CA ILE A 232 1.86 -7.52 13.16
C ILE A 232 3.06 -6.81 13.78
N ILE A 233 3.74 -5.99 12.98
CA ILE A 233 4.78 -5.07 13.42
C ILE A 233 4.23 -3.65 13.33
N PRO A 234 3.79 -3.05 14.44
CA PRO A 234 3.27 -1.69 14.44
C PRO A 234 4.42 -0.68 14.38
N TYR A 235 4.23 0.36 13.56
CA TYR A 235 5.11 1.52 13.52
C TYR A 235 4.49 2.67 14.29
N PHE A 236 5.32 3.33 15.11
CA PHE A 236 4.93 4.48 15.91
C PHE A 236 5.86 5.68 15.62
N ILE A 237 5.28 6.86 15.71
CA ILE A 237 6.00 8.14 15.63
C ILE A 237 5.96 8.76 17.02
N SER A 238 7.13 9.03 17.58
CA SER A 238 7.26 9.77 18.83
C SER A 238 7.41 11.27 18.57
N SER A 239 7.03 12.10 19.55
CA SER A 239 7.28 13.54 19.56
C SER A 239 6.70 14.29 18.35
N HIS A 240 5.53 13.85 17.85
CA HIS A 240 4.80 14.61 16.82
C HIS A 240 4.37 15.96 17.39
N PRO A 241 4.36 17.06 16.60
CA PRO A 241 3.82 18.34 17.05
C PRO A 241 2.42 18.20 17.65
N GLY A 242 2.22 18.71 18.86
CA GLY A 242 0.99 18.53 19.63
C GLY A 242 0.92 17.27 20.49
N CYS A 243 1.97 16.45 20.51
CA CYS A 243 2.14 15.34 21.44
C CYS A 243 2.75 15.85 22.75
N THR A 244 2.19 15.45 23.89
CA THR A 244 2.72 15.72 25.25
C THR A 244 3.54 14.53 25.76
N GLU A 245 4.23 14.71 26.88
CA GLU A 245 4.92 13.59 27.55
C GLU A 245 3.93 12.52 28.03
N GLU A 246 2.74 12.94 28.46
CA GLU A 246 1.66 12.03 28.87
C GLU A 246 1.13 11.18 27.71
N ASP A 247 1.09 11.72 26.48
CA ASP A 247 0.71 10.98 25.29
C ASP A 247 1.74 9.91 24.91
N MET A 248 2.97 10.02 25.42
CA MET A 248 4.10 9.12 25.14
C MET A 248 4.25 8.01 26.19
N ALA A 249 3.64 8.16 27.35
CA ALA A 249 3.68 7.19 28.45
C ALA A 249 2.68 6.05 28.21
#